data_0f226a40023503b7e73a913c3ede7fd8
#
_entry.id   0f226a40023503b7e73a913c3ede7fd8
#
_cell.length_a   1.000
_cell.length_b   1.000
_cell.length_c   1.000
_cell.angle_alpha   90.00
_cell.angle_beta   90.00
_cell.angle_gamma   90.00
#
_symmetry.space_group_name_H-M   'P 1'
#
loop_
_entity.id
_entity.type
_entity.pdbx_description
1 polymer ?
#
loop_
_entity_poly.entity_id
_entity_poly.type
_entity_poly.pdbx_seq_one_letter_code
_entity_poly.pdbx_strand_id
1 'polypeptide(L)'
;MTTFPRLAASALLLVGLVAACAPDGGGDGGGYAAAGEQQAGQPSDAPKEKLSVEQLSAKVGCKPRMQVDAEDIRTGYCKTEDGEFFVTTFTSQAGKDAWMDIAPEYNPHLVGNLWTVLSSRKVLDSLKERLGGDLHLKDHRTKKMETIG
;
A
#
# COMPACT_ATOMS: atom_id res chain seq x y z
N MET A 1 36.29 -29.08 -11.18
CA MET A 1 36.20 -29.83 -9.88
C MET A 1 36.74 -28.90 -8.80
N THR A 2 35.89 -28.18 -8.09
CA THR A 2 36.28 -27.33 -6.97
C THR A 2 35.24 -27.53 -5.88
N THR A 3 35.69 -28.25 -4.85
CA THR A 3 34.97 -28.69 -3.66
C THR A 3 34.92 -27.54 -2.65
N PHE A 4 33.76 -27.10 -2.22
CA PHE A 4 33.61 -26.17 -1.10
C PHE A 4 33.37 -26.93 0.20
N PRO A 5 34.06 -26.61 1.29
CA PRO A 5 33.87 -27.27 2.58
C PRO A 5 32.65 -26.68 3.30
N ARG A 6 31.86 -27.59 3.86
CA ARG A 6 30.81 -27.33 4.84
C ARG A 6 31.45 -26.88 6.16
N LEU A 7 31.05 -25.76 6.68
CA LEU A 7 31.26 -25.41 8.09
C LEU A 7 29.97 -25.55 8.86
N ALA A 8 30.01 -26.41 9.84
CA ALA A 8 28.95 -26.74 10.77
C ALA A 8 29.05 -25.89 12.06
N ALA A 9 27.91 -25.76 12.69
CA ALA A 9 27.67 -25.57 14.12
C ALA A 9 28.00 -24.24 14.81
N SER A 10 26.96 -23.62 15.41
CA SER A 10 26.86 -23.63 16.87
C SER A 10 25.52 -23.09 17.34
N ALA A 11 24.78 -23.91 18.04
CA ALA A 11 23.61 -23.55 18.84
C ALA A 11 24.05 -22.83 20.10
N LEU A 12 23.36 -21.74 20.45
CA LEU A 12 23.38 -21.18 21.81
C LEU A 12 21.93 -20.87 22.22
N LEU A 13 21.43 -21.79 23.06
CA LEU A 13 20.23 -21.64 23.87
C LEU A 13 20.53 -20.67 25.01
N LEU A 14 19.81 -19.57 25.09
CA LEU A 14 19.72 -18.76 26.31
C LEU A 14 18.25 -18.72 26.75
N VAL A 15 18.02 -19.52 27.80
CA VAL A 15 16.81 -19.53 28.64
C VAL A 15 16.91 -18.33 29.60
N GLY A 16 16.02 -17.36 29.46
CA GLY A 16 15.85 -16.26 30.42
C GLY A 16 14.48 -16.36 31.08
N LEU A 17 14.46 -16.88 32.31
CA LEU A 17 13.32 -16.73 33.23
C LEU A 17 13.27 -15.28 33.73
N VAL A 18 12.12 -14.64 33.62
CA VAL A 18 11.84 -13.43 34.36
C VAL A 18 10.56 -13.62 35.17
N ALA A 19 10.72 -13.45 36.45
CA ALA A 19 9.76 -13.67 37.51
C ALA A 19 8.61 -12.67 37.49
N ALA A 20 7.44 -13.16 37.85
CA ALA A 20 6.26 -12.39 38.24
C ALA A 20 6.52 -11.65 39.55
N CYS A 21 6.21 -10.34 39.58
CA CYS A 21 5.91 -9.62 40.81
C CYS A 21 4.51 -9.09 40.73
N ALA A 22 3.60 -9.66 41.47
CA ALA A 22 2.35 -9.05 41.90
C ALA A 22 2.59 -8.27 43.18
N PRO A 23 2.00 -7.11 43.41
CA PRO A 23 1.66 -6.65 44.73
C PRO A 23 0.17 -6.66 44.94
N ASP A 24 -0.24 -7.44 45.95
CA ASP A 24 -1.48 -7.30 46.69
C ASP A 24 -1.52 -5.93 47.40
N GLY A 25 -2.68 -5.33 47.42
CA GLY A 25 -2.91 -4.12 48.20
C GLY A 25 -4.37 -3.68 48.06
N GLY A 26 -5.22 -4.15 48.98
CA GLY A 26 -6.60 -3.76 49.10
C GLY A 26 -6.78 -2.28 49.53
N GLY A 27 -7.95 -1.73 49.20
CA GLY A 27 -8.40 -0.40 49.62
C GLY A 27 -9.80 -0.11 49.10
N ASP A 28 -10.77 -0.23 50.01
CA ASP A 28 -12.16 0.17 49.89
C ASP A 28 -12.36 1.60 49.40
N GLY A 29 -13.46 1.85 48.69
CA GLY A 29 -14.17 3.12 48.81
C GLY A 29 -14.56 3.84 47.52
N GLY A 30 -15.85 3.88 47.26
CA GLY A 30 -16.47 5.01 46.62
C GLY A 30 -16.83 4.87 45.14
N GLY A 31 -18.10 4.48 44.90
CA GLY A 31 -18.71 4.57 43.60
C GLY A 31 -18.88 6.00 43.12
N TYR A 32 -18.48 6.21 41.88
CA TYR A 32 -19.03 7.26 41.04
C TYR A 32 -19.31 6.64 39.67
N ALA A 33 -20.58 6.58 39.36
CA ALA A 33 -21.06 6.29 38.01
C ALA A 33 -20.55 7.42 37.09
N ALA A 34 -19.49 7.17 36.36
CA ALA A 34 -19.10 8.00 35.23
C ALA A 34 -19.86 7.50 33.98
N ALA A 35 -20.69 8.41 33.47
CA ALA A 35 -21.41 8.29 32.23
C ALA A 35 -20.50 7.79 31.12
N GLY A 36 -21.03 6.82 30.35
CA GLY A 36 -20.35 6.31 29.16
C GLY A 36 -20.05 7.44 28.18
N GLU A 37 -18.79 7.76 28.04
CA GLU A 37 -18.30 8.42 26.84
C GLU A 37 -18.38 7.40 25.72
N GLN A 38 -19.41 7.59 24.90
CA GLN A 38 -19.48 7.00 23.57
C GLN A 38 -18.21 7.45 22.84
N GLN A 39 -17.22 6.57 22.80
CA GLN A 39 -16.15 6.68 21.84
C GLN A 39 -16.81 6.67 20.46
N ALA A 40 -16.89 7.87 19.86
CA ALA A 40 -17.21 8.04 18.46
C ALA A 40 -16.29 7.10 17.69
N GLY A 41 -16.92 6.19 16.92
CA GLY A 41 -16.21 5.14 16.20
C GLY A 41 -15.08 5.74 15.37
N GLN A 42 -13.87 5.35 15.70
CA GLN A 42 -12.76 5.46 14.76
C GLN A 42 -13.18 4.74 13.48
N PRO A 43 -12.98 5.36 12.31
CA PRO A 43 -13.10 4.63 11.06
C PRO A 43 -12.24 3.38 11.18
N SER A 44 -12.86 2.22 11.09
CA SER A 44 -12.15 0.95 11.06
C SER A 44 -11.19 1.00 9.89
N ASP A 45 -9.91 1.20 10.15
CA ASP A 45 -8.83 0.89 9.23
C ASP A 45 -8.74 -0.65 9.09
N ALA A 46 -9.76 -1.21 8.44
CA ALA A 46 -9.62 -2.55 7.89
C ALA A 46 -8.43 -2.48 6.92
N PRO A 47 -7.47 -3.43 6.99
CA PRO A 47 -6.34 -3.44 6.08
C PRO A 47 -6.88 -3.40 4.65
N LYS A 48 -6.68 -2.29 3.96
CA LYS A 48 -7.10 -2.16 2.57
C LYS A 48 -6.38 -3.25 1.80
N GLU A 49 -7.15 -4.14 1.19
CA GLU A 49 -6.64 -5.29 0.46
C GLU A 49 -5.56 -4.87 -0.56
N LYS A 50 -4.43 -5.58 -0.56
CA LYS A 50 -3.39 -5.39 -1.57
C LYS A 50 -3.87 -6.02 -2.86
N LEU A 51 -4.14 -5.20 -3.86
CA LEU A 51 -4.53 -5.69 -5.17
C LEU A 51 -3.29 -5.92 -6.04
N SER A 52 -3.27 -7.03 -6.78
CA SER A 52 -2.23 -7.31 -7.78
C SER A 52 -2.50 -6.56 -9.09
N VAL A 53 -1.49 -6.52 -9.96
CA VAL A 53 -1.64 -5.96 -11.33
C VAL A 53 -2.78 -6.66 -12.06
N GLU A 54 -2.87 -7.99 -11.94
CA GLU A 54 -3.88 -8.81 -12.60
C GLU A 54 -5.29 -8.50 -12.05
N GLN A 55 -5.43 -8.36 -10.75
CA GLN A 55 -6.71 -8.04 -10.11
C GLN A 55 -7.21 -6.64 -10.49
N LEU A 56 -6.32 -5.64 -10.48
CA LEU A 56 -6.66 -4.28 -10.92
C LEU A 56 -7.05 -4.24 -12.40
N SER A 57 -6.27 -4.92 -13.24
CA SER A 57 -6.52 -5.00 -14.68
C SER A 57 -7.84 -5.71 -14.99
N ALA A 58 -8.17 -6.77 -14.27
CA ALA A 58 -9.43 -7.50 -14.42
C ALA A 58 -10.65 -6.63 -14.12
N LYS A 59 -10.57 -5.74 -13.12
CA LYS A 59 -11.64 -4.78 -12.78
C LYS A 59 -11.99 -3.84 -13.93
N VAL A 60 -11.06 -3.59 -14.83
CA VAL A 60 -11.24 -2.70 -15.99
C VAL A 60 -11.29 -3.46 -17.32
N GLY A 61 -11.45 -4.79 -17.26
CA GLY A 61 -11.62 -5.62 -18.44
C GLY A 61 -10.35 -5.83 -19.28
N CYS A 62 -9.18 -5.74 -18.64
CA CYS A 62 -7.89 -5.92 -19.31
C CYS A 62 -7.16 -7.17 -18.83
N LYS A 63 -6.50 -7.88 -19.77
CA LYS A 63 -5.46 -8.86 -19.46
C LYS A 63 -4.09 -8.17 -19.61
N PRO A 64 -3.37 -7.89 -18.52
CA PRO A 64 -2.16 -7.09 -18.58
C PRO A 64 -1.01 -7.84 -19.26
N ARG A 65 -0.21 -7.11 -20.03
CA ARG A 65 1.09 -7.58 -20.50
C ARG A 65 2.16 -7.05 -19.56
N MET A 66 2.77 -7.95 -18.78
CA MET A 66 3.78 -7.57 -17.80
C MET A 66 4.98 -6.90 -18.48
N GLN A 67 5.38 -5.75 -17.94
CA GLN A 67 6.54 -4.95 -18.37
C GLN A 67 7.66 -5.02 -17.34
N VAL A 68 7.30 -5.01 -16.06
CA VAL A 68 8.19 -5.17 -14.92
C VAL A 68 7.59 -6.24 -14.02
N ASP A 69 8.39 -7.19 -13.61
CA ASP A 69 8.00 -8.26 -12.67
C ASP A 69 9.14 -8.48 -11.67
N ALA A 70 9.26 -7.55 -10.72
CA ALA A 70 10.24 -7.60 -9.64
C ALA A 70 9.52 -7.83 -8.30
N GLU A 71 10.27 -8.19 -7.27
CA GLU A 71 9.72 -8.54 -5.95
C GLU A 71 8.96 -7.37 -5.30
N ASP A 72 9.47 -6.16 -5.44
CA ASP A 72 8.97 -4.95 -4.78
C ASP A 72 8.05 -4.08 -5.66
N ILE A 73 8.11 -4.26 -6.98
CA ILE A 73 7.34 -3.49 -7.96
C ILE A 73 6.96 -4.36 -9.15
N ARG A 74 5.70 -4.30 -9.56
CA ARG A 74 5.20 -4.97 -10.76
C ARG A 74 4.43 -3.98 -11.62
N THR A 75 4.67 -3.99 -12.93
CA THR A 75 3.98 -3.11 -13.88
C THR A 75 3.45 -3.92 -15.06
N GLY A 76 2.17 -3.74 -15.34
CA GLY A 76 1.48 -4.30 -16.49
C GLY A 76 0.97 -3.21 -17.44
N TYR A 77 1.14 -3.44 -18.73
CA TYR A 77 0.52 -2.63 -19.78
C TYR A 77 -0.85 -3.16 -20.13
N CYS A 78 -1.81 -2.28 -20.27
CA CYS A 78 -3.18 -2.54 -20.66
C CYS A 78 -3.60 -1.68 -21.86
N LYS A 79 -4.44 -2.28 -22.71
CA LYS A 79 -5.14 -1.58 -23.79
C LYS A 79 -6.59 -2.03 -23.79
N THR A 80 -7.51 -1.07 -23.66
CA THR A 80 -8.97 -1.26 -23.68
C THR A 80 -9.62 -0.25 -24.62
N GLU A 81 -10.94 -0.24 -24.69
CA GLU A 81 -11.70 0.80 -25.43
C GLU A 81 -11.52 2.19 -24.83
N ASP A 82 -11.25 2.29 -23.51
CA ASP A 82 -10.96 3.57 -22.85
C ASP A 82 -9.62 4.15 -23.30
N GLY A 83 -8.66 3.29 -23.69
CA GLY A 83 -7.33 3.68 -24.14
C GLY A 83 -6.22 2.77 -23.58
N GLU A 84 -5.01 3.28 -23.61
CA GLU A 84 -3.81 2.60 -23.14
C GLU A 84 -3.38 3.13 -21.80
N PHE A 85 -2.94 2.23 -20.90
CA PHE A 85 -2.49 2.59 -19.55
C PHE A 85 -1.54 1.57 -18.96
N PHE A 86 -0.77 2.00 -17.96
CA PHE A 86 0.11 1.15 -17.17
C PHE A 86 -0.40 1.05 -15.74
N VAL A 87 -0.54 -0.18 -15.26
CA VAL A 87 -0.90 -0.48 -13.87
C VAL A 87 0.37 -0.89 -13.13
N THR A 88 0.71 -0.19 -12.06
CA THR A 88 1.87 -0.51 -11.22
C THR A 88 1.41 -0.82 -9.80
N THR A 89 1.96 -1.88 -9.21
CA THR A 89 1.71 -2.26 -7.82
C THR A 89 3.02 -2.33 -7.04
N PHE A 90 2.92 -2.07 -5.73
CA PHE A 90 4.05 -1.97 -4.81
C PHE A 90 3.84 -2.87 -3.60
N THR A 91 4.90 -3.37 -3.02
CA THR A 91 4.83 -4.17 -1.79
C THR A 91 4.76 -3.32 -0.53
N SER A 92 5.19 -2.05 -0.60
CA SER A 92 5.20 -1.12 0.52
C SER A 92 4.79 0.31 0.13
N GLN A 93 4.29 1.06 1.11
CA GLN A 93 3.97 2.47 0.93
C GLN A 93 5.25 3.29 0.63
N ALA A 94 6.34 3.02 1.34
CA ALA A 94 7.61 3.71 1.11
C ALA A 94 8.12 3.51 -0.34
N GLY A 95 8.00 2.29 -0.89
CA GLY A 95 8.34 2.02 -2.28
C GLY A 95 7.47 2.77 -3.27
N LYS A 96 6.15 2.86 -3.00
CA LYS A 96 5.22 3.66 -3.82
C LYS A 96 5.58 5.15 -3.78
N ASP A 97 5.84 5.70 -2.60
CA ASP A 97 6.17 7.12 -2.43
C ASP A 97 7.47 7.47 -3.15
N ALA A 98 8.52 6.67 -2.96
CA ALA A 98 9.78 6.86 -3.66
C ALA A 98 9.64 6.78 -5.20
N TRP A 99 8.77 5.88 -5.70
CA TRP A 99 8.47 5.81 -7.12
C TRP A 99 7.70 7.04 -7.61
N MET A 100 6.72 7.52 -6.85
CA MET A 100 5.95 8.72 -7.19
C MET A 100 6.82 9.98 -7.22
N ASP A 101 7.85 10.07 -6.38
CA ASP A 101 8.78 11.21 -6.34
C ASP A 101 9.62 11.34 -7.63
N ILE A 102 9.91 10.20 -8.27
CA ILE A 102 10.70 10.16 -9.51
C ILE A 102 9.86 9.89 -10.77
N ALA A 103 8.57 9.61 -10.60
CA ALA A 103 7.68 9.38 -11.74
C ALA A 103 7.64 10.60 -12.67
N PRO A 104 7.46 10.40 -13.99
CA PRO A 104 7.46 11.49 -14.95
C PRO A 104 6.50 12.60 -14.56
N GLU A 105 7.01 13.80 -14.36
CA GLU A 105 6.27 14.98 -13.86
C GLU A 105 5.08 15.38 -14.75
N TYR A 106 5.07 14.87 -15.98
CA TYR A 106 4.17 15.33 -17.04
C TYR A 106 2.94 14.46 -17.24
N ASN A 107 2.88 13.33 -16.56
CA ASN A 107 1.79 12.39 -16.75
C ASN A 107 0.91 12.30 -15.50
N PRO A 108 -0.40 12.45 -15.65
CA PRO A 108 -1.32 12.24 -14.54
C PRO A 108 -1.33 10.77 -14.10
N HIS A 109 -1.54 10.56 -12.81
CA HIS A 109 -1.65 9.24 -12.20
C HIS A 109 -2.95 9.10 -11.42
N LEU A 110 -3.57 7.94 -11.52
CA LEU A 110 -4.58 7.50 -10.56
C LEU A 110 -3.86 6.71 -9.47
N VAL A 111 -4.04 7.09 -8.21
CA VAL A 111 -3.26 6.55 -7.08
C VAL A 111 -4.19 5.91 -6.06
N GLY A 112 -3.92 4.68 -5.69
CA GLY A 112 -4.65 3.96 -4.66
C GLY A 112 -3.74 3.31 -3.62
N ASN A 113 -4.30 2.38 -2.85
CA ASN A 113 -3.53 1.66 -1.84
C ASN A 113 -2.51 0.72 -2.48
N LEU A 114 -1.22 1.07 -2.40
CA LEU A 114 -0.10 0.31 -2.97
C LEU A 114 -0.19 0.06 -4.49
N TRP A 115 -0.86 0.93 -5.21
CA TRP A 115 -0.92 0.88 -6.67
C TRP A 115 -1.05 2.26 -7.30
N THR A 116 -0.64 2.36 -8.56
CA THR A 116 -0.83 3.53 -9.42
C THR A 116 -1.26 3.11 -10.82
N VAL A 117 -1.98 3.99 -11.52
CA VAL A 117 -2.25 3.85 -12.95
C VAL A 117 -1.78 5.10 -13.67
N LEU A 118 -0.96 4.92 -14.69
CA LEU A 118 -0.43 5.99 -15.54
C LEU A 118 -1.15 5.97 -16.88
N SER A 119 -1.74 7.10 -17.28
CA SER A 119 -2.34 7.29 -18.60
C SER A 119 -2.65 8.77 -18.88
N SER A 120 -3.36 9.05 -19.97
CA SER A 120 -3.95 10.38 -20.19
C SER A 120 -5.06 10.67 -19.17
N ARG A 121 -5.29 11.95 -18.89
CA ARG A 121 -6.36 12.39 -17.97
C ARG A 121 -7.71 11.77 -18.30
N LYS A 122 -8.10 11.78 -19.57
CA LYS A 122 -9.38 11.22 -20.02
C LYS A 122 -9.54 9.73 -19.69
N VAL A 123 -8.47 8.96 -19.89
CA VAL A 123 -8.47 7.52 -19.57
C VAL A 123 -8.57 7.32 -18.06
N LEU A 124 -7.82 8.09 -17.27
CA LEU A 124 -7.84 7.97 -15.81
C LEU A 124 -9.18 8.34 -15.20
N ASP A 125 -9.88 9.34 -15.74
CA ASP A 125 -11.24 9.69 -15.30
C ASP A 125 -12.20 8.50 -15.47
N SER A 126 -12.15 7.80 -16.62
CA SER A 126 -12.95 6.59 -16.85
C SER A 126 -12.56 5.42 -15.95
N LEU A 127 -11.26 5.22 -15.70
CA LEU A 127 -10.76 4.14 -14.84
C LEU A 127 -11.08 4.39 -13.36
N LYS A 128 -11.11 5.64 -12.93
CA LYS A 128 -11.41 6.02 -11.54
C LYS A 128 -12.78 5.51 -11.08
N GLU A 129 -13.79 5.52 -11.94
CA GLU A 129 -15.13 5.03 -11.61
C GLU A 129 -15.12 3.54 -11.22
N ARG A 130 -14.20 2.74 -11.77
CA ARG A 130 -14.10 1.29 -11.57
C ARG A 130 -13.06 0.88 -10.53
N LEU A 131 -11.96 1.64 -10.44
CA LEU A 131 -10.84 1.33 -9.55
C LEU A 131 -10.91 2.10 -8.24
N GLY A 132 -11.57 3.26 -8.21
CA GLY A 132 -11.44 4.24 -7.13
C GLY A 132 -10.06 4.92 -7.18
N GLY A 133 -9.62 5.41 -6.02
CA GLY A 133 -8.35 6.13 -5.89
C GLY A 133 -8.47 7.61 -6.18
N ASP A 134 -7.34 8.31 -6.04
CA ASP A 134 -7.24 9.75 -6.20
C ASP A 134 -6.44 10.11 -7.45
N LEU A 135 -6.90 11.11 -8.17
CA LEU A 135 -6.23 11.57 -9.38
C LEU A 135 -5.15 12.60 -9.01
N HIS A 136 -3.90 12.25 -9.28
CA HIS A 136 -2.75 13.10 -9.05
C HIS A 136 -2.33 13.76 -10.37
N LEU A 137 -2.46 15.07 -10.41
CA LEU A 137 -2.04 15.90 -11.54
C LEU A 137 -0.87 16.76 -11.09
N LYS A 138 0.22 16.75 -11.84
CA LYS A 138 1.34 17.66 -11.61
C LYS A 138 1.27 18.81 -12.59
N ASP A 139 1.15 20.03 -12.09
CA ASP A 139 1.20 21.23 -12.91
C ASP A 139 2.66 21.68 -13.09
N HIS A 140 3.13 21.68 -14.33
CA HIS A 140 4.48 22.13 -14.67
C HIS A 140 4.77 23.58 -14.32
N ARG A 141 3.72 24.43 -14.32
CA ARG A 141 3.87 25.87 -14.12
C ARG A 141 4.11 26.20 -12.65
N THR A 142 3.49 25.46 -11.76
CA THR A 142 3.51 25.76 -10.32
C THR A 142 4.33 24.76 -9.52
N LYS A 143 4.76 23.66 -10.10
CA LYS A 143 5.35 22.49 -9.42
C LYS A 143 4.48 21.96 -8.28
N LYS A 144 3.22 22.32 -8.27
CA LYS A 144 2.22 21.84 -7.31
C LYS A 144 1.57 20.57 -7.82
N MET A 145 1.47 19.57 -6.95
CA MET A 145 0.63 18.40 -7.15
C MET A 145 -0.81 18.78 -6.84
N GLU A 146 -1.73 18.61 -7.77
CA GLU A 146 -3.16 18.71 -7.53
C GLU A 146 -3.72 17.30 -7.37
N THR A 147 -4.34 17.03 -6.23
CA THR A 147 -5.04 15.79 -5.95
C THR A 147 -6.53 16.05 -6.05
N ILE A 148 -7.21 15.32 -6.92
CA ILE A 148 -8.66 15.39 -7.09
C ILE A 148 -9.24 14.06 -6.60
N GLY A 149 -9.92 14.12 -5.44
CA GLY A 149 -10.60 13.01 -4.78
C GLY A 149 -11.95 12.66 -5.43
#